data_ffdaae26881caee2f4f3d84f42c64df5
#
_entry.id   ffdaae26881caee2f4f3d84f42c64df5
#
_cell.length_a   1.000
_cell.length_b   1.000
_cell.length_c   1.000
_cell.angle_alpha   90.00
_cell.angle_beta   90.00
_cell.angle_gamma   90.00
#
_symmetry.space_group_name_H-M   'P 1'
#
loop_
_entity.id
_entity.type
_entity.pdbx_description
1 polymer ?
#
loop_
_entity_poly.entity_id
_entity_poly.type
_entity_poly.pdbx_seq_one_letter_code
_entity_poly.pdbx_strand_id
1 'polypeptide(L)'
;MMENNNYKKYMKIFGKDRFSVKFGNFLLLFSIILFILNFIISACRDFEFLYIYIFGPIFLFIIGLLLGNFFKPKPDDTNIFIRKDNHLYFINSNNITIPDELREARRAMTYNAPKEVSGVYSFIGLIEPRKKIKELYKYLSQYDFNEPRYLDQIGCIIKTQIVSETKTHIKVWLMFEKLKPKKVTIYNNYNDYQELVSLLKNMSH
;
A
#
# COMPACT_ATOMS: atom_id res chain seq x y z
N MET A 1 -8.52 7.20 38.08
CA MET A 1 -9.52 7.42 37.00
C MET A 1 -8.93 6.84 35.75
N MET A 2 -9.38 5.66 35.32
CA MET A 2 -9.02 5.12 33.99
C MET A 2 -9.86 5.90 32.99
N GLU A 3 -9.26 6.83 32.28
CA GLU A 3 -9.86 7.40 31.08
C GLU A 3 -10.05 6.22 30.11
N ASN A 4 -11.30 5.84 29.93
CA ASN A 4 -11.73 4.89 28.91
C ASN A 4 -11.55 5.60 27.55
N ASN A 5 -10.32 5.73 27.10
CA ASN A 5 -10.01 6.33 25.81
C ASN A 5 -10.56 5.38 24.73
N ASN A 6 -11.79 5.64 24.29
CA ASN A 6 -12.45 5.00 23.15
C ASN A 6 -11.73 5.36 21.82
N TYR A 7 -10.40 5.43 21.91
CA TYR A 7 -9.54 5.76 20.79
C TYR A 7 -9.05 4.49 20.11
N LYS A 8 -9.41 4.32 18.85
CA LYS A 8 -8.96 3.19 18.05
C LYS A 8 -8.50 3.65 16.66
N LYS A 9 -7.37 3.13 16.22
CA LYS A 9 -6.71 3.47 14.97
C LYS A 9 -6.83 2.31 13.98
N TYR A 10 -7.31 2.59 12.78
CA TYR A 10 -7.39 1.66 11.67
C TYR A 10 -6.43 2.13 10.58
N MET A 11 -5.43 1.32 10.27
CA MET A 11 -4.43 1.62 9.25
C MET A 11 -4.02 0.35 8.51
N LYS A 12 -3.47 0.51 7.33
CA LYS A 12 -2.94 -0.60 6.55
C LYS A 12 -1.79 -1.29 7.27
N ILE A 13 -1.81 -2.62 7.32
CA ILE A 13 -0.72 -3.43 7.88
C ILE A 13 0.39 -3.52 6.83
N PHE A 14 1.59 -3.07 7.20
CA PHE A 14 2.75 -3.19 6.33
C PHE A 14 3.07 -4.68 6.07
N GLY A 15 3.34 -5.02 4.80
CA GLY A 15 3.66 -6.40 4.41
C GLY A 15 2.45 -7.31 4.19
N LYS A 16 1.24 -6.87 4.56
CA LYS A 16 0.00 -7.56 4.16
C LYS A 16 -0.38 -7.15 2.73
N ASP A 17 0.48 -7.50 1.77
CA ASP A 17 0.29 -7.15 0.38
C ASP A 17 -0.85 -7.93 -0.25
N ARG A 18 -1.45 -7.34 -1.27
CA ARG A 18 -2.47 -7.98 -2.11
C ARG A 18 -1.89 -9.22 -2.78
N PHE A 19 -2.74 -10.21 -3.05
CA PHE A 19 -2.35 -11.43 -3.76
C PHE A 19 -1.61 -11.13 -5.07
N SER A 20 -2.05 -10.15 -5.83
CA SER A 20 -1.42 -9.73 -7.09
C SER A 20 0.04 -9.27 -6.94
N VAL A 21 0.36 -8.55 -5.83
CA VAL A 21 1.75 -8.13 -5.54
C VAL A 21 2.61 -9.34 -5.17
N LYS A 22 2.08 -10.23 -4.34
CA LYS A 22 2.77 -11.49 -3.99
C LYS A 22 3.00 -12.34 -5.23
N PHE A 23 2.01 -12.45 -6.09
CA PHE A 23 2.10 -13.20 -7.34
C PHE A 23 3.10 -12.56 -8.30
N GLY A 24 3.12 -11.23 -8.47
CA GLY A 24 4.11 -10.52 -9.26
C GLY A 24 5.54 -10.75 -8.76
N ASN A 25 5.76 -10.68 -7.45
CA ASN A 25 7.07 -10.98 -6.85
C ASN A 25 7.47 -12.44 -7.03
N PHE A 26 6.52 -13.38 -6.94
CA PHE A 26 6.76 -14.80 -7.24
C PHE A 26 7.18 -15.00 -8.69
N LEU A 27 6.49 -14.39 -9.65
CA LEU A 27 6.84 -14.47 -11.06
C LEU A 27 8.25 -13.93 -11.35
N LEU A 28 8.63 -12.81 -10.69
CA LEU A 28 9.98 -12.26 -10.82
C LEU A 28 11.04 -13.25 -10.32
N LEU A 29 10.85 -13.80 -9.13
CA LEU A 29 11.79 -14.77 -8.58
C LEU A 29 11.86 -16.04 -9.44
N PHE A 30 10.72 -16.55 -9.86
CA PHE A 30 10.62 -17.73 -10.71
C PHE A 30 11.30 -17.54 -12.08
N SER A 31 11.15 -16.35 -12.68
CA SER A 31 11.82 -16.02 -13.95
C SER A 31 13.34 -16.00 -13.82
N ILE A 32 13.86 -15.48 -12.71
CA ILE A 32 15.31 -15.47 -12.43
C ILE A 32 15.83 -16.90 -12.26
N ILE A 33 15.12 -17.73 -11.51
CA ILE A 33 15.50 -19.15 -11.32
C ILE A 33 15.50 -19.89 -12.66
N LEU A 34 14.46 -19.71 -13.48
CA LEU A 34 14.38 -20.30 -14.81
C LEU A 34 15.52 -19.81 -15.71
N PHE A 35 15.87 -18.54 -15.65
CA PHE A 35 16.98 -18.00 -16.42
C PHE A 35 18.31 -18.65 -16.04
N ILE A 36 18.58 -18.80 -14.74
CA ILE A 36 19.79 -19.47 -14.23
C ILE A 36 19.81 -20.95 -14.66
N LEU A 37 18.71 -21.68 -14.50
CA LEU A 37 18.60 -23.07 -14.92
C LEU A 37 18.83 -23.23 -16.42
N ASN A 38 18.26 -22.36 -17.23
CA ASN A 38 18.46 -22.39 -18.68
C ASN A 38 19.91 -22.11 -19.06
N PHE A 39 20.57 -21.19 -18.36
CA PHE A 39 21.99 -20.93 -18.56
C PHE A 39 22.86 -22.17 -18.26
N ILE A 40 22.57 -22.87 -17.16
CA ILE A 40 23.27 -24.11 -16.78
C ILE A 40 23.01 -25.20 -17.84
N ILE A 41 21.76 -25.39 -18.27
CA ILE A 41 21.41 -26.42 -19.26
C ILE A 41 22.03 -26.09 -20.62
N SER A 42 22.06 -24.85 -21.05
CA SER A 42 22.65 -24.43 -22.32
C SER A 42 24.18 -24.55 -22.32
N ALA A 43 24.83 -24.42 -21.15
CA ALA A 43 26.26 -24.69 -21.02
C ALA A 43 26.62 -26.20 -21.16
N CYS A 44 25.62 -27.07 -20.98
CA CYS A 44 25.81 -28.53 -21.03
C CYS A 44 25.32 -29.20 -22.34
N ARG A 45 24.65 -28.46 -23.25
CA ARG A 45 24.05 -29.01 -24.48
C ARG A 45 24.24 -28.11 -25.71
N ASP A 46 24.34 -28.73 -26.91
CA ASP A 46 24.40 -28.02 -28.16
C ASP A 46 23.14 -27.20 -28.47
N PHE A 47 23.33 -26.09 -29.15
CA PHE A 47 22.60 -24.83 -29.20
C PHE A 47 21.21 -24.79 -29.92
N GLU A 48 20.57 -25.88 -30.33
CA GLU A 48 19.43 -25.82 -31.25
C GLU A 48 18.07 -25.33 -30.68
N PHE A 49 17.88 -25.24 -29.33
CA PHE A 49 16.60 -24.85 -28.72
C PHE A 49 16.64 -23.51 -27.94
N LEU A 50 17.61 -22.66 -28.22
CA LEU A 50 17.93 -21.47 -27.44
C LEU A 50 16.76 -20.47 -27.30
N TYR A 51 15.96 -20.29 -28.35
CA TYR A 51 14.97 -19.20 -28.40
C TYR A 51 13.83 -19.35 -27.37
N ILE A 52 13.24 -20.53 -27.25
CA ILE A 52 12.11 -20.76 -26.33
C ILE A 52 12.57 -20.62 -24.89
N TYR A 53 13.77 -21.08 -24.56
CA TYR A 53 14.34 -21.06 -23.21
C TYR A 53 14.74 -19.66 -22.75
N ILE A 54 15.08 -18.75 -23.66
CA ILE A 54 15.44 -17.37 -23.34
C ILE A 54 14.19 -16.48 -23.28
N PHE A 55 13.29 -16.58 -24.25
CA PHE A 55 12.11 -15.72 -24.34
C PHE A 55 11.09 -15.99 -23.23
N GLY A 56 10.92 -17.22 -22.78
CA GLY A 56 10.01 -17.58 -21.70
C GLY A 56 10.32 -16.85 -20.38
N PRO A 57 11.54 -16.98 -19.83
CA PRO A 57 11.95 -16.25 -18.62
C PRO A 57 11.88 -14.73 -18.78
N ILE A 58 12.29 -14.18 -19.94
CA ILE A 58 12.22 -12.74 -20.20
C ILE A 58 10.76 -12.27 -20.18
N PHE A 59 9.85 -12.99 -20.80
CA PHE A 59 8.43 -12.67 -20.82
C PHE A 59 7.82 -12.69 -19.40
N LEU A 60 8.12 -13.73 -18.62
CA LEU A 60 7.69 -13.82 -17.22
C LEU A 60 8.28 -12.70 -16.36
N PHE A 61 9.53 -12.32 -16.62
CA PHE A 61 10.18 -11.20 -15.95
C PHE A 61 9.48 -9.87 -16.24
N ILE A 62 9.15 -9.62 -17.51
CA ILE A 62 8.41 -8.43 -17.93
C ILE A 62 7.03 -8.40 -17.26
N ILE A 63 6.29 -9.51 -17.27
CA ILE A 63 4.99 -9.60 -16.59
C ILE A 63 5.15 -9.33 -15.07
N GLY A 64 6.15 -9.94 -14.44
CA GLY A 64 6.44 -9.72 -13.03
C GLY A 64 6.77 -8.26 -12.72
N LEU A 65 7.55 -7.58 -13.57
CA LEU A 65 7.85 -6.15 -13.46
C LEU A 65 6.58 -5.30 -13.63
N LEU A 66 5.75 -5.60 -14.62
CA LEU A 66 4.50 -4.88 -14.84
C LEU A 66 3.58 -5.02 -13.63
N LEU A 67 3.35 -6.24 -13.15
CA LEU A 67 2.54 -6.49 -11.96
C LEU A 67 3.14 -5.81 -10.72
N GLY A 68 4.45 -5.89 -10.50
CA GLY A 68 5.14 -5.24 -9.40
C GLY A 68 5.03 -3.71 -9.44
N ASN A 69 5.12 -3.10 -10.64
CA ASN A 69 4.98 -1.66 -10.82
C ASN A 69 3.54 -1.16 -10.64
N PHE A 70 2.54 -1.94 -11.09
CA PHE A 70 1.13 -1.60 -10.88
C PHE A 70 0.75 -1.55 -9.39
N PHE A 71 1.50 -2.24 -8.54
CA PHE A 71 1.16 -2.43 -7.13
C PHE A 71 2.15 -1.75 -6.17
N LYS A 72 2.94 -0.79 -6.65
CA LYS A 72 3.75 0.06 -5.76
C LYS A 72 2.85 0.71 -4.70
N PRO A 73 3.36 0.85 -3.46
CA PRO A 73 2.66 1.59 -2.43
C PRO A 73 2.24 2.96 -2.96
N LYS A 74 0.95 3.26 -2.84
CA LYS A 74 0.40 4.55 -3.26
C LYS A 74 0.24 5.46 -2.04
N PRO A 75 0.19 6.79 -2.23
CA PRO A 75 -0.08 7.72 -1.12
C PRO A 75 -1.34 7.38 -0.33
N ASP A 76 -2.36 6.83 -1.02
CA ASP A 76 -3.61 6.38 -0.39
C ASP A 76 -3.43 5.17 0.54
N ASP A 77 -2.32 4.45 0.44
CA ASP A 77 -2.02 3.34 1.34
C ASP A 77 -1.70 3.82 2.77
N THR A 78 -1.43 5.10 2.96
CA THR A 78 -1.21 5.73 4.26
C THR A 78 -2.45 6.43 4.82
N ASN A 79 -3.62 6.16 4.27
CA ASN A 79 -4.87 6.60 4.86
C ASN A 79 -5.09 5.91 6.21
N ILE A 80 -5.47 6.70 7.21
CA ILE A 80 -5.70 6.25 8.58
C ILE A 80 -7.11 6.65 8.96
N PHE A 81 -7.85 5.74 9.58
CA PHE A 81 -9.12 6.05 10.20
C PHE A 81 -8.94 6.00 11.70
N ILE A 82 -9.55 6.93 12.41
CA ILE A 82 -9.48 7.03 13.85
C ILE A 82 -10.90 7.09 14.38
N ARG A 83 -11.21 6.15 15.27
CA ARG A 83 -12.43 6.20 16.07
C ARG A 83 -12.10 6.88 17.40
N LYS A 84 -12.81 7.93 17.74
CA LYS A 84 -12.74 8.62 19.03
C LYS A 84 -14.14 9.13 19.38
N ASP A 85 -14.58 8.90 20.61
CA ASP A 85 -15.85 9.41 21.16
C ASP A 85 -17.06 9.21 20.23
N ASN A 86 -17.21 8.01 19.67
CA ASN A 86 -18.23 7.63 18.68
C ASN A 86 -18.13 8.33 17.30
N HIS A 87 -17.14 9.18 17.09
CA HIS A 87 -16.88 9.78 15.78
C HIS A 87 -15.79 9.02 15.04
N LEU A 88 -15.92 8.98 13.73
CA LEU A 88 -14.90 8.41 12.83
C LEU A 88 -14.22 9.53 12.04
N TYR A 89 -12.92 9.60 12.15
CA TYR A 89 -12.08 10.59 11.48
C TYR A 89 -11.25 9.94 10.40
N PHE A 90 -11.01 10.67 9.33
CA PHE A 90 -10.16 10.26 8.22
C PHE A 90 -8.93 11.16 8.12
N ILE A 91 -7.76 10.55 8.14
CA ILE A 91 -6.47 11.23 8.00
C ILE A 91 -5.72 10.66 6.81
N ASN A 92 -5.12 11.54 6.02
CA ASN A 92 -4.09 11.16 5.07
C ASN A 92 -2.72 11.54 5.64
N SER A 93 -1.71 10.68 5.48
CA SER A 93 -0.35 10.98 5.94
C SER A 93 0.23 12.27 5.34
N ASN A 94 -0.33 12.77 4.23
CA ASN A 94 0.07 14.04 3.66
C ASN A 94 -0.27 15.25 4.55
N ASN A 95 -1.23 15.09 5.45
CA ASN A 95 -1.71 16.12 6.36
C ASN A 95 -1.01 16.09 7.72
N ILE A 96 -0.04 15.19 7.90
CA ILE A 96 0.68 15.00 9.17
C ILE A 96 2.10 15.54 9.00
N THR A 97 2.60 16.23 10.00
CA THR A 97 4.01 16.59 10.10
C THR A 97 4.82 15.33 10.38
N ILE A 98 5.63 14.91 9.43
CA ILE A 98 6.51 13.75 9.56
C ILE A 98 7.96 14.23 9.68
N PRO A 99 8.83 13.55 10.44
CA PRO A 99 10.25 13.80 10.48
C PRO A 99 10.86 13.84 9.07
N ASP A 100 11.86 14.68 8.87
CA ASP A 100 12.46 14.88 7.55
C ASP A 100 13.02 13.59 6.93
N GLU A 101 13.58 12.72 7.75
CA GLU A 101 14.10 11.41 7.36
C GLU A 101 13.02 10.50 6.74
N LEU A 102 11.76 10.66 7.16
CA LEU A 102 10.62 9.89 6.65
C LEU A 102 9.90 10.58 5.48
N ARG A 103 10.22 11.84 5.18
CA ARG A 103 9.66 12.57 4.02
C ARG A 103 10.05 11.91 2.70
N GLU A 104 11.24 11.32 2.63
CA GLU A 104 11.67 10.57 1.46
C GLU A 104 10.84 9.31 1.24
N ALA A 105 10.46 8.58 2.30
CA ALA A 105 9.56 7.44 2.19
C ALA A 105 8.21 7.86 1.60
N ARG A 106 7.68 9.00 2.01
CA ARG A 106 6.45 9.58 1.47
C ARG A 106 6.62 10.01 0.01
N ARG A 107 7.75 10.62 -0.35
CA ARG A 107 8.07 10.96 -1.74
C ARG A 107 8.21 9.70 -2.60
N ALA A 108 8.83 8.64 -2.11
CA ALA A 108 8.95 7.37 -2.82
C ALA A 108 7.59 6.71 -3.11
N MET A 109 6.58 6.96 -2.29
CA MET A 109 5.20 6.52 -2.56
C MET A 109 4.49 7.37 -3.62
N THR A 110 4.85 8.67 -3.71
CA THR A 110 4.18 9.64 -4.59
C THR A 110 4.82 9.72 -5.97
N TYR A 111 6.13 9.57 -6.02
CA TYR A 111 6.87 9.62 -7.27
C TYR A 111 6.81 8.27 -7.98
N ASN A 112 6.24 8.25 -9.16
CA ASN A 112 6.63 7.28 -10.16
C ASN A 112 8.13 7.47 -10.34
N ALA A 113 8.95 6.49 -9.96
CA ALA A 113 10.39 6.55 -10.18
C ALA A 113 10.68 7.05 -11.60
N PRO A 114 11.62 7.99 -11.78
CA PRO A 114 11.91 8.53 -13.09
C PRO A 114 12.12 7.37 -14.07
N LYS A 115 11.53 7.47 -15.25
CA LYS A 115 11.56 6.47 -16.33
C LYS A 115 12.98 6.10 -16.80
N GLU A 116 14.01 6.77 -16.28
CA GLU A 116 15.38 6.71 -16.79
C GLU A 116 16.32 5.80 -16.01
N VAL A 117 15.89 5.13 -14.95
CA VAL A 117 16.76 4.17 -14.25
C VAL A 117 16.56 2.78 -14.84
N SER A 118 17.37 2.47 -15.86
CA SER A 118 17.38 1.20 -16.56
C SER A 118 17.83 0.03 -15.67
N GLY A 119 17.10 -1.07 -15.69
CA GLY A 119 17.56 -2.41 -15.41
C GLY A 119 17.93 -2.74 -13.97
N VAL A 120 19.18 -3.08 -13.74
CA VAL A 120 19.69 -3.64 -12.49
C VAL A 120 19.65 -2.67 -11.31
N TYR A 121 19.84 -1.36 -11.56
CA TYR A 121 19.76 -0.32 -10.53
C TYR A 121 18.36 -0.15 -9.93
N SER A 122 17.31 -0.52 -10.65
CA SER A 122 15.96 -0.46 -10.10
C SER A 122 15.69 -1.54 -9.04
N PHE A 123 16.42 -2.64 -9.06
CA PHE A 123 16.29 -3.72 -8.07
C PHE A 123 16.92 -3.33 -6.72
N ILE A 124 18.12 -2.75 -6.74
CA ILE A 124 18.81 -2.26 -5.54
C ILE A 124 18.08 -1.03 -5.00
N GLY A 125 17.61 -0.13 -5.88
CA GLY A 125 16.82 1.05 -5.52
C GLY A 125 15.41 0.74 -4.96
N LEU A 126 14.93 -0.51 -5.00
CA LEU A 126 13.64 -0.91 -4.42
C LEU A 126 13.76 -1.37 -2.95
N ILE A 127 14.94 -1.75 -2.49
CA ILE A 127 15.15 -2.26 -1.11
C ILE A 127 15.14 -1.11 -0.11
N GLU A 128 15.85 -0.04 -0.40
CA GLU A 128 15.96 1.13 0.48
C GLU A 128 14.63 1.87 0.66
N PRO A 129 13.85 2.17 -0.40
CA PRO A 129 12.51 2.73 -0.24
C PRO A 129 11.58 1.85 0.60
N ARG A 130 11.64 0.52 0.47
CA ARG A 130 10.84 -0.39 1.29
C ARG A 130 11.16 -0.30 2.77
N LYS A 131 12.44 -0.16 3.13
CA LYS A 131 12.85 0.02 4.52
C LYS A 131 12.30 1.33 5.08
N LYS A 132 12.47 2.44 4.36
CA LYS A 132 11.94 3.76 4.74
C LYS A 132 10.41 3.76 4.83
N ILE A 133 9.71 3.07 3.92
CA ILE A 133 8.26 2.89 3.97
C ILE A 133 7.85 2.10 5.23
N LYS A 134 8.56 1.04 5.59
CA LYS A 134 8.31 0.28 6.82
C LYS A 134 8.48 1.15 8.06
N GLU A 135 9.50 1.98 8.09
CA GLU A 135 9.76 2.94 9.16
C GLU A 135 8.64 3.98 9.26
N LEU A 136 8.14 4.49 8.13
CA LEU A 136 6.98 5.38 8.10
C LEU A 136 5.72 4.70 8.67
N TYR A 137 5.42 3.47 8.30
CA TYR A 137 4.28 2.73 8.87
C TYR A 137 4.45 2.51 10.38
N LYS A 138 5.66 2.17 10.83
CA LYS A 138 5.97 2.04 12.25
C LYS A 138 5.75 3.37 12.97
N TYR A 139 6.25 4.47 12.44
CA TYR A 139 6.05 5.81 13.00
C TYR A 139 4.56 6.16 13.09
N LEU A 140 3.79 5.98 12.01
CA LEU A 140 2.36 6.25 11.99
C LEU A 140 1.57 5.37 12.97
N SER A 141 2.02 4.12 13.20
CA SER A 141 1.37 3.23 14.16
C SER A 141 1.57 3.69 15.61
N GLN A 142 2.70 4.31 15.90
CA GLN A 142 3.04 4.83 17.25
C GLN A 142 2.60 6.27 17.46
N TYR A 143 2.28 7.00 16.37
CA TYR A 143 1.92 8.41 16.45
C TYR A 143 0.63 8.61 17.23
N ASP A 144 0.64 9.55 18.17
CA ASP A 144 -0.54 9.92 18.94
C ASP A 144 -1.34 11.00 18.19
N PHE A 145 -2.56 10.66 17.81
CA PHE A 145 -3.50 11.56 17.14
C PHE A 145 -4.47 12.22 18.11
N ASN A 146 -4.28 12.07 19.42
CA ASN A 146 -5.19 12.66 20.42
C ASN A 146 -5.06 14.18 20.55
N GLU A 147 -3.99 14.78 20.05
CA GLU A 147 -3.82 16.23 20.11
C GLU A 147 -4.94 16.96 19.35
N PRO A 148 -5.65 17.92 19.98
CA PRO A 148 -6.78 18.64 19.36
C PRO A 148 -6.45 19.25 18.00
N ARG A 149 -5.25 19.82 17.83
CA ARG A 149 -4.81 20.43 16.57
C ARG A 149 -4.87 19.48 15.35
N TYR A 150 -4.77 18.18 15.57
CA TYR A 150 -4.87 17.20 14.49
C TYR A 150 -6.32 16.86 14.20
N LEU A 151 -7.16 16.80 15.21
CA LEU A 151 -8.59 16.52 15.04
C LEU A 151 -9.30 17.64 14.28
N ASP A 152 -8.88 18.89 14.46
CA ASP A 152 -9.44 20.06 13.74
C ASP A 152 -9.02 20.08 12.25
N GLN A 153 -7.86 19.54 11.93
CA GLN A 153 -7.36 19.41 10.55
C GLN A 153 -7.83 18.12 9.86
N ILE A 154 -8.44 17.24 10.62
CA ILE A 154 -8.85 15.90 10.21
C ILE A 154 -10.31 15.97 9.78
N GLY A 155 -10.62 15.31 8.68
CA GLY A 155 -12.01 15.18 8.28
C GLY A 155 -12.80 14.29 9.23
N CYS A 156 -13.64 14.87 10.08
CA CYS A 156 -14.70 14.14 10.75
C CYS A 156 -15.69 13.64 9.70
N ILE A 157 -15.90 12.33 9.64
CA ILE A 157 -16.83 11.72 8.70
C ILE A 157 -18.23 11.84 9.28
N ILE A 158 -19.11 12.57 8.58
CA ILE A 158 -20.51 12.75 9.00
C ILE A 158 -21.44 11.74 8.33
N LYS A 159 -21.12 11.34 7.10
CA LYS A 159 -21.91 10.37 6.32
C LYS A 159 -21.02 9.62 5.36
N THR A 160 -21.40 8.41 5.04
CA THR A 160 -20.74 7.60 4.02
C THR A 160 -21.74 7.16 2.95
N GLN A 161 -21.26 6.87 1.74
CA GLN A 161 -22.05 6.23 0.70
C GLN A 161 -21.24 5.09 0.10
N ILE A 162 -21.73 3.88 0.25
CA ILE A 162 -21.07 2.69 -0.29
C ILE A 162 -21.29 2.65 -1.81
N VAL A 163 -20.19 2.60 -2.57
CA VAL A 163 -20.21 2.52 -4.04
C VAL A 163 -20.18 1.07 -4.49
N SER A 164 -19.31 0.28 -3.87
CA SER A 164 -19.21 -1.15 -4.16
C SER A 164 -18.51 -1.87 -3.01
N GLU A 165 -18.87 -3.12 -2.80
CA GLU A 165 -18.26 -4.01 -1.83
C GLU A 165 -17.89 -5.33 -2.49
N THR A 166 -16.71 -5.83 -2.18
CA THR A 166 -16.21 -7.13 -2.62
C THR A 166 -15.55 -7.85 -1.43
N LYS A 167 -15.21 -9.12 -1.59
CA LYS A 167 -14.47 -9.87 -0.56
C LYS A 167 -13.11 -9.24 -0.19
N THR A 168 -12.53 -8.43 -1.08
CA THR A 168 -11.17 -7.89 -0.92
C THR A 168 -11.13 -6.40 -0.62
N HIS A 169 -12.18 -5.66 -0.91
CA HIS A 169 -12.21 -4.22 -0.69
C HIS A 169 -13.62 -3.65 -0.67
N ILE A 170 -13.76 -2.48 -0.03
CA ILE A 170 -14.93 -1.62 -0.11
C ILE A 170 -14.54 -0.29 -0.75
N LYS A 171 -15.38 0.21 -1.66
CA LYS A 171 -15.28 1.57 -2.21
C LYS A 171 -16.39 2.42 -1.59
N VAL A 172 -16.00 3.55 -1.01
CA VAL A 172 -16.91 4.39 -0.26
C VAL A 172 -16.63 5.87 -0.55
N TRP A 173 -17.70 6.67 -0.67
CA TRP A 173 -17.61 8.10 -0.56
C TRP A 173 -17.65 8.48 0.91
N LEU A 174 -16.69 9.28 1.35
CA LEU A 174 -16.64 9.88 2.68
C LEU A 174 -17.11 11.32 2.56
N MET A 175 -18.11 11.67 3.31
CA MET A 175 -18.63 13.04 3.43
C MET A 175 -18.16 13.60 4.76
N PHE A 176 -17.58 14.78 4.72
CA PHE A 176 -16.96 15.44 5.86
C PHE A 176 -17.73 16.70 6.26
N GLU A 177 -17.59 17.10 7.50
CA GLU A 177 -18.21 18.33 7.99
C GLU A 177 -17.66 19.60 7.28
N LYS A 178 -16.33 19.65 7.13
CA LYS A 178 -15.61 20.84 6.64
C LYS A 178 -14.82 20.61 5.35
N LEU A 179 -14.68 19.37 4.92
CA LEU A 179 -13.86 19.01 3.75
C LEU A 179 -14.74 18.57 2.56
N LYS A 180 -14.18 18.64 1.37
CA LYS A 180 -14.83 18.10 0.18
C LYS A 180 -14.99 16.58 0.27
N PRO A 181 -16.11 16.02 -0.23
CA PRO A 181 -16.29 14.58 -0.28
C PRO A 181 -15.12 13.87 -0.98
N LYS A 182 -14.71 12.75 -0.46
CA LYS A 182 -13.60 11.96 -1.01
C LYS A 182 -14.00 10.51 -1.23
N LYS A 183 -13.72 10.01 -2.44
CA LYS A 183 -13.87 8.58 -2.75
C LYS A 183 -12.63 7.82 -2.32
N VAL A 184 -12.80 6.80 -1.50
CA VAL A 184 -11.71 6.00 -0.96
C VAL A 184 -11.96 4.52 -1.22
N THR A 185 -10.91 3.77 -1.53
CA THR A 185 -10.96 2.31 -1.61
C THR A 185 -10.19 1.74 -0.43
N ILE A 186 -10.87 0.99 0.41
CA ILE A 186 -10.32 0.38 1.62
C ILE A 186 -10.22 -1.12 1.37
N TYR A 187 -9.02 -1.66 1.44
CA TYR A 187 -8.76 -3.08 1.21
C TYR A 187 -8.73 -3.86 2.52
N ASN A 188 -8.93 -5.16 2.46
CA ASN A 188 -8.92 -6.07 3.61
C ASN A 188 -7.53 -6.24 4.28
N ASN A 189 -6.56 -5.41 3.94
CA ASN A 189 -5.23 -5.36 4.55
C ASN A 189 -5.10 -4.32 5.67
N TYR A 190 -6.20 -3.69 6.08
CA TYR A 190 -6.26 -2.88 7.29
C TYR A 190 -6.34 -3.76 8.53
N ASN A 191 -5.82 -3.25 9.68
CA ASN A 191 -6.14 -3.85 10.96
C ASN A 191 -7.63 -3.67 11.24
N ASP A 192 -8.24 -4.67 11.89
CA ASP A 192 -9.67 -4.65 12.24
C ASP A 192 -10.60 -4.24 11.08
N TYR A 193 -10.28 -4.69 9.86
CA TYR A 193 -10.99 -4.33 8.63
C TYR A 193 -12.51 -4.52 8.72
N GLN A 194 -12.96 -5.63 9.31
CA GLN A 194 -14.39 -5.92 9.42
C GLN A 194 -15.14 -4.91 10.31
N GLU A 195 -14.50 -4.52 11.41
CA GLU A 195 -15.05 -3.48 12.29
C GLU A 195 -15.10 -2.12 11.59
N LEU A 196 -14.02 -1.74 10.88
CA LEU A 196 -14.00 -0.51 10.10
C LEU A 196 -15.12 -0.50 9.05
N VAL A 197 -15.33 -1.61 8.34
CA VAL A 197 -16.40 -1.74 7.34
C VAL A 197 -17.78 -1.62 8.00
N SER A 198 -18.00 -2.24 9.16
CA SER A 198 -19.27 -2.13 9.87
C SER A 198 -19.56 -0.69 10.31
N LEU A 199 -18.57 0.03 10.81
CA LEU A 199 -18.69 1.46 11.16
C LEU A 199 -19.08 2.31 9.95
N LEU A 200 -18.41 2.09 8.80
CA LEU A 200 -18.72 2.82 7.57
C LEU A 200 -20.13 2.51 7.05
N LYS A 201 -20.60 1.26 7.20
CA LYS A 201 -21.96 0.89 6.84
C LYS A 201 -23.01 1.54 7.74
N ASN A 202 -22.78 1.59 9.04
CA ASN A 202 -23.68 2.24 9.99
C ASN A 202 -23.83 3.74 9.74
N MET A 203 -22.82 4.38 9.17
CA MET A 203 -22.84 5.80 8.78
C MET A 203 -23.44 6.04 7.37
N SER A 204 -23.86 5.00 6.66
CA SER A 204 -24.44 5.12 5.30
C SER A 204 -25.95 5.33 5.27
N HIS A 205 -26.59 5.30 6.44
CA HIS A 205 -28.05 5.50 6.59
C HIS A 205 -28.45 6.94 6.85
#